data_84d226b1bf02c749855217d238ba69bd
#
_entry.id   84d226b1bf02c749855217d238ba69bd
#
_cell.length_a   1.000
_cell.length_b   1.000
_cell.length_c   1.000
_cell.angle_alpha   90.00
_cell.angle_beta   90.00
_cell.angle_gamma   90.00
#
_symmetry.space_group_name_H-M   'P 1'
#
loop_
_entity.id
_entity.type
_entity.pdbx_description
1 polymer ?
#
loop_
_entity_poly.entity_id
_entity_poly.type
_entity_poly.pdbx_seq_one_letter_code
_entity_poly.pdbx_strand_id
1 'polypeptide(L)'
;MAKQPLTVIPVEAPVRKAQFDLYETIVDSLTACGATLRGGDVLAVSSKYAAISEGRVVNLGDVLVSPQAAYIAERYVMNPHLTQLVLEEADHVFGGITHDFNGTRVGFLLTYKEGIISPNAGLDRSNIPEGQVVLFPSDPYPTAANIRQEMKSRLGVDIGVILTDSWLMPGRSGTSGVALATAGFKPVQDERGKIDLFGNPMQVTQRGIADAICVCAQMVMGETAEATPLAIVRDTGVELIDDMLSVDDVSIPWEMCIYVGSLTKGLLEDLTPMIPVKSNGKNIP
;
A
#
# COMPACT_ATOMS: atom_id res chain seq x y z
N MET A 1 -2.73 9.02 -31.82
CA MET A 1 -3.16 10.19 -31.05
C MET A 1 -1.99 10.63 -30.18
N ALA A 2 -1.74 11.93 -30.01
CA ALA A 2 -0.74 12.41 -29.04
C ALA A 2 -1.20 11.99 -27.64
N LYS A 3 -0.28 11.43 -26.85
CA LYS A 3 -0.59 11.09 -25.46
C LYS A 3 -0.84 12.39 -24.69
N GLN A 4 -1.97 12.46 -23.98
CA GLN A 4 -2.22 13.57 -23.06
C GLN A 4 -1.22 13.47 -21.87
N PRO A 5 -0.79 14.60 -21.32
CA PRO A 5 0.04 14.60 -20.13
C PRO A 5 -0.78 14.09 -18.94
N LEU A 6 -0.17 13.22 -18.12
CA LEU A 6 -0.76 12.80 -16.86
C LEU A 6 -0.89 14.01 -15.91
N THR A 7 -2.05 14.18 -15.29
CA THR A 7 -2.30 15.27 -14.33
C THR A 7 -2.67 14.67 -12.98
N VAL A 8 -2.04 15.16 -11.91
CA VAL A 8 -2.33 14.73 -10.54
C VAL A 8 -2.82 15.93 -9.74
N ILE A 9 -4.01 15.82 -9.15
CA ILE A 9 -4.69 16.90 -8.44
C ILE A 9 -4.84 16.49 -6.97
N PRO A 10 -4.18 17.17 -6.02
CA PRO A 10 -4.37 16.92 -4.60
C PRO A 10 -5.76 17.34 -4.16
N VAL A 11 -6.34 16.59 -3.22
CA VAL A 11 -7.62 16.94 -2.60
C VAL A 11 -7.45 16.84 -1.08
N GLU A 12 -7.42 17.99 -0.42
CA GLU A 12 -7.37 18.07 1.02
C GLU A 12 -8.69 17.61 1.64
N ALA A 13 -8.61 16.97 2.80
CA ALA A 13 -9.79 16.51 3.52
C ALA A 13 -9.63 16.72 5.03
N PRO A 14 -10.72 16.81 5.80
CA PRO A 14 -10.67 16.99 7.24
C PRO A 14 -9.91 15.87 7.94
N VAL A 15 -9.04 16.22 8.90
CA VAL A 15 -8.36 15.24 9.74
C VAL A 15 -9.39 14.49 10.58
N ARG A 16 -9.38 13.16 10.52
CA ARG A 16 -10.31 12.27 11.23
C ARG A 16 -9.55 11.43 12.26
N LYS A 17 -10.17 11.22 13.43
CA LYS A 17 -9.60 10.45 14.55
C LYS A 17 -10.47 9.25 14.94
N ALA A 18 -11.67 9.17 14.39
CA ALA A 18 -12.66 8.14 14.66
C ALA A 18 -13.52 7.91 13.41
N GLN A 19 -14.35 6.89 13.45
CA GLN A 19 -15.27 6.53 12.38
C GLN A 19 -16.07 7.73 11.83
N PHE A 20 -16.24 7.79 10.51
CA PHE A 20 -16.94 8.86 9.79
C PHE A 20 -17.50 8.36 8.46
N ASP A 21 -18.39 9.13 7.84
CA ASP A 21 -18.89 8.85 6.49
C ASP A 21 -17.81 9.23 5.46
N LEU A 22 -17.18 8.21 4.88
CA LEU A 22 -16.12 8.36 3.87
C LEU A 22 -16.66 8.98 2.58
N TYR A 23 -17.83 8.54 2.14
CA TYR A 23 -18.39 8.93 0.84
C TYR A 23 -18.83 10.41 0.84
N GLU A 24 -19.54 10.84 1.88
CA GLU A 24 -19.88 12.24 2.08
C GLU A 24 -18.63 13.10 2.19
N THR A 25 -17.64 12.65 2.99
CA THR A 25 -16.37 13.38 3.16
C THR A 25 -15.60 13.53 1.85
N ILE A 26 -15.59 12.52 0.97
CA ILE A 26 -14.97 12.63 -0.36
C ILE A 26 -15.67 13.71 -1.19
N VAL A 27 -17.01 13.69 -1.27
CA VAL A 27 -17.77 14.68 -2.06
C VAL A 27 -17.58 16.10 -1.54
N ASP A 28 -17.64 16.27 -0.21
CA ASP A 28 -17.41 17.56 0.43
C ASP A 28 -16.01 18.10 0.20
N SER A 29 -14.99 17.22 0.30
CA SER A 29 -13.59 17.57 0.06
C SER A 29 -13.34 17.98 -1.39
N LEU A 30 -13.90 17.26 -2.35
CA LEU A 30 -13.85 17.63 -3.76
C LEU A 30 -14.45 19.03 -3.99
N THR A 31 -15.60 19.28 -3.38
CA THR A 31 -16.30 20.57 -3.49
C THR A 31 -15.47 21.69 -2.85
N ALA A 32 -14.97 21.48 -1.63
CA ALA A 32 -14.17 22.46 -0.90
C ALA A 32 -12.87 22.84 -1.64
N CYS A 33 -12.23 21.87 -2.30
CA CYS A 33 -11.02 22.09 -3.10
C CYS A 33 -11.31 22.63 -4.51
N GLY A 34 -12.57 22.76 -4.91
CA GLY A 34 -12.93 23.10 -6.30
C GLY A 34 -12.49 22.03 -7.32
N ALA A 35 -12.24 20.83 -6.86
CA ALA A 35 -11.82 19.71 -7.68
C ALA A 35 -13.05 18.98 -8.26
N THR A 36 -12.99 18.61 -9.53
CA THR A 36 -14.10 17.94 -10.22
C THR A 36 -13.60 16.63 -10.81
N LEU A 37 -14.26 15.53 -10.47
CA LEU A 37 -14.05 14.23 -11.11
C LEU A 37 -14.62 14.24 -12.53
N ARG A 38 -13.94 13.57 -13.46
CA ARG A 38 -14.35 13.34 -14.84
C ARG A 38 -14.37 11.86 -15.14
N GLY A 39 -15.19 11.46 -16.09
CA GLY A 39 -15.17 10.06 -16.54
C GLY A 39 -13.78 9.63 -16.99
N GLY A 40 -13.32 8.49 -16.48
CA GLY A 40 -11.97 7.96 -16.73
C GLY A 40 -10.87 8.45 -15.80
N ASP A 41 -11.14 9.38 -14.88
CA ASP A 41 -10.21 9.71 -13.80
C ASP A 41 -10.01 8.51 -12.87
N VAL A 42 -8.89 8.47 -12.16
CA VAL A 42 -8.67 7.54 -11.05
C VAL A 42 -8.61 8.33 -9.74
N LEU A 43 -9.48 8.01 -8.80
CA LEU A 43 -9.47 8.56 -7.45
C LEU A 43 -8.58 7.67 -6.56
N ALA A 44 -7.46 8.21 -6.11
CA ALA A 44 -6.63 7.60 -5.09
C ALA A 44 -7.11 8.05 -3.70
N VAL A 45 -7.30 7.08 -2.80
CA VAL A 45 -7.75 7.28 -1.43
C VAL A 45 -6.74 6.62 -0.49
N SER A 46 -6.26 7.34 0.51
CA SER A 46 -5.38 6.78 1.53
C SER A 46 -6.04 5.60 2.24
N SER A 47 -5.34 4.47 2.31
CA SER A 47 -5.78 3.27 3.01
C SER A 47 -6.07 3.56 4.49
N LYS A 48 -5.22 4.35 5.14
CA LYS A 48 -5.43 4.83 6.51
C LYS A 48 -6.74 5.61 6.65
N TYR A 49 -7.04 6.49 5.71
CA TYR A 49 -8.25 7.30 5.75
C TYR A 49 -9.50 6.43 5.60
N ALA A 50 -9.45 5.43 4.72
CA ALA A 50 -10.48 4.42 4.58
C ALA A 50 -10.63 3.58 5.88
N ALA A 51 -9.53 3.08 6.43
CA ALA A 51 -9.54 2.30 7.66
C ALA A 51 -10.11 3.09 8.87
N ILE A 52 -9.77 4.37 9.01
CA ILE A 52 -10.36 5.23 10.05
C ILE A 52 -11.89 5.34 9.85
N SER A 53 -12.36 5.48 8.61
CA SER A 53 -13.80 5.55 8.33
C SER A 53 -14.55 4.27 8.69
N GLU A 54 -13.87 3.13 8.62
CA GLU A 54 -14.37 1.81 9.04
C GLU A 54 -14.34 1.60 10.57
N GLY A 55 -13.73 2.53 11.32
CA GLY A 55 -13.54 2.39 12.77
C GLY A 55 -12.35 1.50 13.14
N ARG A 56 -11.41 1.27 12.24
CA ARG A 56 -10.23 0.43 12.42
C ARG A 56 -9.12 1.12 13.23
N VAL A 57 -9.49 1.90 14.24
CA VAL A 57 -8.58 2.57 15.18
C VAL A 57 -8.62 1.85 16.51
N VAL A 58 -7.47 1.40 17.01
CA VAL A 58 -7.34 0.64 18.26
C VAL A 58 -6.48 1.39 19.25
N ASN A 59 -6.91 1.45 20.51
CA ASN A 59 -6.07 1.91 21.62
C ASN A 59 -5.16 0.76 22.06
N LEU A 60 -3.86 0.96 22.03
CA LEU A 60 -2.90 -0.07 22.41
C LEU A 60 -3.10 -0.55 23.86
N GLY A 61 -3.54 0.36 24.77
CA GLY A 61 -3.81 0.00 26.17
C GLY A 61 -4.95 -1.00 26.38
N ASP A 62 -5.84 -1.17 25.40
CA ASP A 62 -6.98 -2.08 25.48
C ASP A 62 -6.67 -3.49 24.92
N VAL A 63 -5.47 -3.67 24.33
CA VAL A 63 -5.06 -4.91 23.69
C VAL A 63 -4.54 -5.90 24.74
N LEU A 64 -5.08 -7.11 24.77
CA LEU A 64 -4.62 -8.19 25.64
C LEU A 64 -3.41 -8.88 25.01
N VAL A 65 -2.27 -8.85 25.70
CA VAL A 65 -1.02 -9.42 25.20
C VAL A 65 -0.90 -10.90 25.52
N SER A 66 -0.75 -11.73 24.49
CA SER A 66 -0.47 -13.16 24.65
C SER A 66 0.99 -13.41 25.04
N PRO A 67 1.31 -14.57 25.66
CA PRO A 67 2.70 -14.97 25.94
C PRO A 67 3.59 -14.98 24.68
N GLN A 68 3.02 -15.35 23.53
CA GLN A 68 3.73 -15.35 22.24
C GLN A 68 4.09 -13.94 21.80
N ALA A 69 3.14 -13.00 21.86
CA ALA A 69 3.39 -11.61 21.51
C ALA A 69 4.43 -10.97 22.44
N ALA A 70 4.35 -11.25 23.74
CA ALA A 70 5.34 -10.78 24.73
C ALA A 70 6.76 -11.27 24.40
N TYR A 71 6.91 -12.57 24.10
CA TYR A 71 8.19 -13.17 23.72
C TYR A 71 8.79 -12.55 22.45
N ILE A 72 7.96 -12.36 21.41
CA ILE A 72 8.38 -11.77 20.14
C ILE A 72 8.74 -10.30 20.35
N ALA A 73 7.94 -9.56 21.12
CA ALA A 73 8.19 -8.16 21.43
C ALA A 73 9.54 -7.96 22.15
N GLU A 74 9.86 -8.81 23.15
CA GLU A 74 11.14 -8.79 23.84
C GLU A 74 12.30 -9.07 22.86
N ARG A 75 12.17 -10.12 22.05
CA ARG A 75 13.19 -10.55 21.09
C ARG A 75 13.56 -9.47 20.08
N TYR A 76 12.57 -8.74 19.57
CA TYR A 76 12.75 -7.74 18.50
C TYR A 76 12.67 -6.29 18.98
N VAL A 77 12.58 -6.05 20.29
CA VAL A 77 12.49 -4.70 20.88
C VAL A 77 11.29 -3.93 20.35
N MET A 78 10.11 -4.53 20.47
CA MET A 78 8.82 -3.98 20.01
C MET A 78 7.90 -3.71 21.20
N ASN A 79 6.87 -2.90 20.97
CA ASN A 79 5.78 -2.75 21.93
C ASN A 79 4.94 -4.05 21.95
N PRO A 80 4.69 -4.70 23.13
CA PRO A 80 3.97 -5.97 23.19
C PRO A 80 2.53 -5.91 22.66
N HIS A 81 1.81 -4.82 22.92
CA HIS A 81 0.44 -4.63 22.44
C HIS A 81 0.39 -4.45 20.92
N LEU A 82 1.35 -3.69 20.35
CA LEU A 82 1.50 -3.58 18.90
C LEU A 82 1.85 -4.94 18.27
N THR A 83 2.77 -5.70 18.91
CA THR A 83 3.14 -7.03 18.43
C THR A 83 1.95 -7.97 18.40
N GLN A 84 1.09 -7.91 19.42
CA GLN A 84 -0.15 -8.69 19.45
C GLN A 84 -1.03 -8.38 18.22
N LEU A 85 -1.28 -7.10 17.96
CA LEU A 85 -2.09 -6.69 16.80
C LEU A 85 -1.44 -7.11 15.47
N VAL A 86 -0.12 -7.03 15.35
CA VAL A 86 0.59 -7.51 14.16
C VAL A 86 0.36 -9.01 13.95
N LEU A 87 0.39 -9.82 15.02
CA LEU A 87 0.14 -11.26 14.93
C LEU A 87 -1.32 -11.60 14.60
N GLU A 88 -2.27 -10.76 15.02
CA GLU A 88 -3.69 -10.92 14.70
C GLU A 88 -4.02 -10.52 13.28
N GLU A 89 -3.37 -9.48 12.75
CA GLU A 89 -3.65 -8.93 11.43
C GLU A 89 -2.88 -9.62 10.30
N ALA A 90 -1.68 -10.12 10.56
CA ALA A 90 -0.83 -10.72 9.53
C ALA A 90 -1.34 -12.07 9.07
N ASP A 91 -1.39 -12.30 7.77
CA ASP A 91 -1.66 -13.62 7.18
C ASP A 91 -0.44 -14.54 7.35
N HIS A 92 0.78 -13.95 7.33
CA HIS A 92 2.03 -14.66 7.59
C HIS A 92 3.10 -13.72 8.17
N VAL A 93 3.96 -14.27 9.03
CA VAL A 93 5.12 -13.56 9.60
C VAL A 93 6.40 -14.28 9.16
N PHE A 94 7.21 -13.61 8.34
CA PHE A 94 8.48 -14.17 7.85
C PHE A 94 9.60 -14.14 8.91
N GLY A 95 9.58 -13.12 9.77
CA GLY A 95 10.60 -12.89 10.78
C GLY A 95 10.63 -11.44 11.23
N GLY A 96 11.68 -11.05 11.92
CA GLY A 96 11.83 -9.68 12.40
C GLY A 96 13.28 -9.22 12.42
N ILE A 97 13.44 -7.92 12.49
CA ILE A 97 14.74 -7.23 12.62
C ILE A 97 14.64 -6.14 13.67
N THR A 98 15.78 -5.74 14.20
CA THR A 98 15.92 -4.56 15.07
C THR A 98 16.92 -3.62 14.45
N HIS A 99 16.53 -2.36 14.29
CA HIS A 99 17.42 -1.29 13.85
C HIS A 99 17.74 -0.34 15.00
N ASP A 100 18.92 0.26 14.97
CA ASP A 100 19.31 1.36 15.85
C ASP A 100 19.19 2.68 15.07
N PHE A 101 18.28 3.53 15.53
CA PHE A 101 18.11 4.88 15.01
C PHE A 101 18.62 5.87 16.05
N ASN A 102 19.88 6.32 15.90
CA ASN A 102 20.50 7.30 16.80
C ASN A 102 20.45 6.89 18.28
N GLY A 103 20.75 5.64 18.60
CA GLY A 103 20.73 5.11 19.96
C GLY A 103 19.35 4.61 20.43
N THR A 104 18.32 4.70 19.60
CA THR A 104 17.00 4.12 19.89
C THR A 104 16.80 2.86 19.07
N ARG A 105 16.70 1.72 19.74
CA ARG A 105 16.43 0.43 19.08
C ARG A 105 14.94 0.31 18.79
N VAL A 106 14.60 0.00 17.53
CA VAL A 106 13.23 -0.18 17.06
C VAL A 106 13.15 -1.49 16.28
N GLY A 107 12.18 -2.32 16.63
CA GLY A 107 11.92 -3.60 15.98
C GLY A 107 10.79 -3.55 14.98
N PHE A 108 10.91 -4.42 13.98
CA PHE A 108 9.90 -4.62 12.95
C PHE A 108 9.75 -6.11 12.66
N LEU A 109 8.51 -6.55 12.43
CA LEU A 109 8.22 -7.85 11.84
C LEU A 109 7.96 -7.68 10.35
N LEU A 110 8.60 -8.48 9.52
CA LEU A 110 8.27 -8.60 8.11
C LEU A 110 7.09 -9.56 7.97
N THR A 111 6.02 -9.10 7.38
CA THR A 111 4.74 -9.81 7.32
C THR A 111 4.19 -9.85 5.90
N TYR A 112 3.25 -10.75 5.67
CA TYR A 112 2.38 -10.78 4.50
C TYR A 112 0.95 -10.52 4.93
N LYS A 113 0.27 -9.61 4.25
CA LYS A 113 -1.12 -9.26 4.47
C LYS A 113 -1.77 -8.87 3.15
N GLU A 114 -2.89 -9.51 2.79
CA GLU A 114 -3.67 -9.16 1.60
C GLU A 114 -2.82 -8.94 0.33
N GLY A 115 -1.93 -9.88 0.02
CA GLY A 115 -1.09 -9.83 -1.18
C GLY A 115 0.15 -8.93 -1.07
N ILE A 116 0.39 -8.26 0.06
CA ILE A 116 1.47 -7.30 0.24
C ILE A 116 2.45 -7.79 1.31
N ILE A 117 3.75 -7.70 1.01
CA ILE A 117 4.81 -7.91 2.00
C ILE A 117 5.15 -6.54 2.59
N SER A 118 4.83 -6.36 3.87
CA SER A 118 5.00 -5.08 4.56
C SER A 118 5.51 -5.27 6.00
N PRO A 119 6.14 -4.26 6.60
CA PRO A 119 6.42 -4.31 8.02
C PRO A 119 5.14 -4.21 8.82
N ASN A 120 5.09 -4.99 9.92
CA ASN A 120 4.06 -4.91 10.96
C ASN A 120 2.61 -5.01 10.43
N ALA A 121 2.35 -5.84 9.42
CA ALA A 121 1.04 -6.04 8.79
C ALA A 121 0.37 -4.74 8.30
N GLY A 122 1.17 -3.74 7.91
CA GLY A 122 0.67 -2.45 7.48
C GLY A 122 0.03 -1.59 8.58
N LEU A 123 0.21 -1.95 9.85
CA LEU A 123 -0.27 -1.14 10.98
C LEU A 123 0.44 0.21 11.04
N ASP A 124 -0.34 1.29 11.10
CA ASP A 124 0.19 2.66 11.05
C ASP A 124 -0.01 3.41 12.38
N ARG A 125 1.02 4.13 12.80
CA ARG A 125 1.05 4.97 13.99
C ARG A 125 1.35 6.43 13.70
N SER A 126 1.52 6.77 12.42
CA SER A 126 1.78 8.16 12.01
C SER A 126 0.48 8.97 11.91
N ASN A 127 0.54 10.27 12.23
CA ASN A 127 -0.58 11.20 12.13
C ASN A 127 -1.87 10.74 12.85
N ILE A 128 -1.73 10.04 13.98
CA ILE A 128 -2.82 9.61 14.86
C ILE A 128 -2.49 9.97 16.32
N PRO A 129 -3.47 10.02 17.23
CA PRO A 129 -3.21 10.26 18.64
C PRO A 129 -2.24 9.27 19.25
N GLU A 130 -1.42 9.73 20.19
CA GLU A 130 -0.50 8.85 20.94
C GLU A 130 -1.27 7.69 21.62
N GLY A 131 -0.68 6.50 21.62
CA GLY A 131 -1.29 5.30 22.20
C GLY A 131 -2.30 4.62 21.29
N GLN A 132 -2.58 5.16 20.11
CA GLN A 132 -3.44 4.52 19.11
C GLN A 132 -2.66 3.94 17.94
N VAL A 133 -3.30 3.06 17.19
CA VAL A 133 -2.84 2.48 15.94
C VAL A 133 -4.00 2.34 14.99
N VAL A 134 -3.77 2.58 13.70
CA VAL A 134 -4.72 2.28 12.63
C VAL A 134 -4.35 0.93 12.06
N LEU A 135 -5.32 0.04 12.00
CA LEU A 135 -5.17 -1.27 11.36
C LEU A 135 -5.33 -1.15 9.84
N PHE A 136 -5.03 -2.22 9.14
CA PHE A 136 -5.33 -2.36 7.71
C PHE A 136 -6.85 -2.23 7.47
N PRO A 137 -7.33 -1.69 6.32
CA PRO A 137 -8.76 -1.72 5.98
C PRO A 137 -9.32 -3.14 6.04
N SER A 138 -10.57 -3.29 6.50
CA SER A 138 -11.18 -4.61 6.72
C SER A 138 -11.32 -5.41 5.43
N ASP A 139 -11.83 -4.75 4.39
CA ASP A 139 -12.14 -5.34 3.09
C ASP A 139 -11.77 -4.36 1.97
N PRO A 140 -10.47 -4.25 1.61
CA PRO A 140 -10.00 -3.21 0.70
C PRO A 140 -10.71 -3.17 -0.66
N TYR A 141 -10.93 -4.32 -1.30
CA TYR A 141 -11.57 -4.39 -2.62
C TYR A 141 -13.06 -4.01 -2.59
N PRO A 142 -13.90 -4.54 -1.67
CA PRO A 142 -15.25 -4.04 -1.46
C PRO A 142 -15.30 -2.54 -1.15
N THR A 143 -14.39 -2.02 -0.32
CA THR A 143 -14.32 -0.60 -0.01
C THR A 143 -14.04 0.24 -1.26
N ALA A 144 -13.07 -0.14 -2.09
CA ALA A 144 -12.79 0.54 -3.36
C ALA A 144 -13.99 0.49 -4.33
N ALA A 145 -14.64 -0.67 -4.45
CA ALA A 145 -15.82 -0.83 -5.29
C ALA A 145 -17.01 0.03 -4.83
N ASN A 146 -17.24 0.09 -3.52
CA ASN A 146 -18.29 0.92 -2.92
C ASN A 146 -18.00 2.42 -3.14
N ILE A 147 -16.76 2.88 -3.00
CA ILE A 147 -16.38 4.26 -3.32
C ILE A 147 -16.71 4.56 -4.79
N ARG A 148 -16.34 3.69 -5.72
CA ARG A 148 -16.66 3.86 -7.14
C ARG A 148 -18.17 4.00 -7.36
N GLN A 149 -18.95 3.10 -6.79
CA GLN A 149 -20.40 3.09 -6.93
C GLN A 149 -21.04 4.35 -6.34
N GLU A 150 -20.59 4.80 -5.17
CA GLU A 150 -21.09 6.02 -4.52
C GLU A 150 -20.73 7.28 -5.33
N MET A 151 -19.53 7.38 -5.88
CA MET A 151 -19.16 8.50 -6.76
C MET A 151 -19.99 8.50 -8.05
N LYS A 152 -20.24 7.34 -8.64
CA LYS A 152 -21.13 7.22 -9.81
C LYS A 152 -22.57 7.63 -9.48
N SER A 153 -23.09 7.22 -8.32
CA SER A 153 -24.43 7.55 -7.87
C SER A 153 -24.60 9.04 -7.54
N ARG A 154 -23.64 9.63 -6.81
CA ARG A 154 -23.74 11.01 -6.30
C ARG A 154 -23.33 12.06 -7.32
N LEU A 155 -22.32 11.76 -8.14
CA LEU A 155 -21.72 12.73 -9.07
C LEU A 155 -22.02 12.43 -10.56
N GLY A 156 -22.60 11.27 -10.86
CA GLY A 156 -22.91 10.86 -12.23
C GLY A 156 -21.69 10.54 -13.09
N VAL A 157 -20.51 10.29 -12.49
CA VAL A 157 -19.27 10.03 -13.21
C VAL A 157 -18.75 8.63 -12.95
N ASP A 158 -18.28 7.95 -13.98
CA ASP A 158 -17.65 6.62 -13.87
C ASP A 158 -16.13 6.79 -13.85
N ILE A 159 -15.49 6.27 -12.79
CA ILE A 159 -14.07 6.46 -12.49
C ILE A 159 -13.41 5.16 -12.08
N GLY A 160 -12.09 5.12 -12.09
CA GLY A 160 -11.33 4.14 -11.33
C GLY A 160 -11.14 4.59 -9.89
N VAL A 161 -10.98 3.65 -8.96
CA VAL A 161 -10.65 3.93 -7.56
C VAL A 161 -9.46 3.07 -7.15
N ILE A 162 -8.55 3.65 -6.36
CA ILE A 162 -7.42 2.93 -5.73
C ILE A 162 -7.40 3.27 -4.24
N LEU A 163 -7.31 2.26 -3.38
CA LEU A 163 -6.82 2.44 -2.03
C LEU A 163 -5.30 2.37 -2.07
N THR A 164 -4.63 3.45 -1.68
CA THR A 164 -3.17 3.57 -1.75
C THR A 164 -2.54 3.69 -0.37
N ASP A 165 -1.34 3.11 -0.24
CA ASP A 165 -0.51 3.22 0.95
C ASP A 165 0.94 3.50 0.57
N SER A 166 1.78 3.83 1.56
CA SER A 166 3.22 3.91 1.39
C SER A 166 3.88 2.59 1.73
N TRP A 167 4.80 2.16 0.87
CA TRP A 167 5.43 0.86 0.93
C TRP A 167 6.96 0.96 0.84
N LEU A 168 7.65 0.12 1.61
CA LEU A 168 9.10 0.00 1.57
C LEU A 168 9.52 -0.96 0.45
N MET A 169 10.27 -0.45 -0.52
CA MET A 169 10.82 -1.28 -1.59
C MET A 169 12.13 -1.94 -1.18
N PRO A 170 12.34 -3.22 -1.48
CA PRO A 170 13.60 -3.93 -1.17
C PRO A 170 14.81 -3.20 -1.75
N GLY A 171 15.82 -2.96 -0.90
CA GLY A 171 17.09 -2.34 -1.32
C GLY A 171 17.02 -0.86 -1.67
N ARG A 172 15.93 -0.16 -1.35
CA ARG A 172 15.77 1.28 -1.59
C ARG A 172 15.56 2.04 -0.29
N SER A 173 16.06 3.27 -0.24
CA SER A 173 15.73 4.21 0.81
C SER A 173 14.43 4.92 0.48
N GLY A 174 13.58 5.13 1.50
CA GLY A 174 12.30 5.82 1.38
C GLY A 174 11.14 4.89 1.05
N THR A 175 9.95 5.46 1.08
CA THR A 175 8.69 4.80 0.75
C THR A 175 8.24 5.16 -0.67
N SER A 176 7.37 4.36 -1.22
CA SER A 176 6.75 4.55 -2.53
C SER A 176 5.27 4.15 -2.46
N GLY A 177 4.44 4.69 -3.32
CA GLY A 177 3.03 4.32 -3.37
C GLY A 177 2.83 2.87 -3.81
N VAL A 178 1.88 2.20 -3.20
CA VAL A 178 1.42 0.86 -3.55
C VAL A 178 -0.11 0.81 -3.53
N ALA A 179 -0.70 0.03 -4.44
CA ALA A 179 -2.13 -0.21 -4.47
C ALA A 179 -2.50 -1.37 -3.55
N LEU A 180 -3.30 -1.11 -2.52
CA LEU A 180 -3.89 -2.15 -1.69
C LEU A 180 -5.10 -2.79 -2.36
N ALA A 181 -5.90 -1.99 -3.05
CA ALA A 181 -7.05 -2.45 -3.81
C ALA A 181 -7.37 -1.49 -4.95
N THR A 182 -8.02 -2.01 -5.97
CA THR A 182 -8.51 -1.24 -7.12
C THR A 182 -9.96 -1.59 -7.44
N ALA A 183 -10.67 -0.64 -8.02
CA ALA A 183 -11.97 -0.86 -8.63
C ALA A 183 -12.08 -0.08 -9.94
N GLY A 184 -12.76 -0.66 -10.92
CA GLY A 184 -13.09 -0.02 -12.17
C GLY A 184 -12.02 -0.09 -13.27
N PHE A 185 -10.85 -0.68 -13.04
CA PHE A 185 -9.84 -0.94 -14.07
C PHE A 185 -8.87 -2.04 -13.63
N LYS A 186 -8.24 -2.73 -14.58
CA LYS A 186 -7.28 -3.79 -14.28
C LYS A 186 -5.99 -3.24 -13.67
N PRO A 187 -5.57 -3.72 -12.49
CA PRO A 187 -4.38 -3.24 -11.80
C PRO A 187 -3.08 -3.56 -12.53
N VAL A 188 -3.07 -4.64 -13.31
CA VAL A 188 -1.91 -5.13 -14.07
C VAL A 188 -2.23 -5.19 -15.55
N GLN A 189 -1.35 -4.61 -16.36
CA GLN A 189 -1.41 -4.70 -17.81
C GLN A 189 -0.42 -5.73 -18.33
N ASP A 190 -0.93 -6.76 -18.99
CA ASP A 190 -0.09 -7.79 -19.61
C ASP A 190 0.48 -7.29 -20.94
N GLU A 191 1.80 -7.25 -21.04
CA GLU A 191 2.54 -6.88 -22.25
C GLU A 191 3.11 -8.09 -22.98
N ARG A 192 2.95 -9.29 -22.43
CA ARG A 192 3.47 -10.52 -23.03
C ARG A 192 2.82 -10.78 -24.39
N GLY A 193 3.64 -11.21 -25.35
CA GLY A 193 3.24 -11.42 -26.72
C GLY A 193 3.22 -10.15 -27.60
N LYS A 194 3.23 -8.95 -27.02
CA LYS A 194 3.38 -7.70 -27.79
C LYS A 194 4.79 -7.61 -28.36
N ILE A 195 4.91 -7.02 -29.53
CA ILE A 195 6.18 -6.92 -30.26
C ILE A 195 6.95 -5.67 -29.81
N ASP A 196 8.23 -5.83 -29.52
CA ASP A 196 9.14 -4.73 -29.19
C ASP A 196 9.58 -3.94 -30.43
N LEU A 197 10.42 -2.90 -30.24
CA LEU A 197 10.91 -2.05 -31.34
C LEU A 197 11.80 -2.80 -32.34
N PHE A 198 12.29 -3.99 -32.00
CA PHE A 198 13.17 -4.82 -32.84
C PHE A 198 12.45 -6.03 -33.43
N GLY A 199 11.13 -6.15 -33.24
CA GLY A 199 10.34 -7.24 -33.77
C GLY A 199 10.29 -8.48 -32.86
N ASN A 200 10.79 -8.42 -31.62
CA ASN A 200 10.79 -9.55 -30.70
C ASN A 200 9.52 -9.54 -29.82
N PRO A 201 8.89 -10.71 -29.59
CA PRO A 201 7.76 -10.78 -28.65
C PRO A 201 8.23 -10.64 -27.19
N MET A 202 7.54 -9.79 -26.43
CA MET A 202 7.76 -9.65 -24.99
C MET A 202 7.42 -10.96 -24.26
N GLN A 203 8.31 -11.45 -23.41
CA GLN A 203 8.18 -12.78 -22.79
C GLN A 203 7.56 -12.75 -21.39
N VAL A 204 7.95 -11.78 -20.57
CA VAL A 204 7.65 -11.78 -19.13
C VAL A 204 7.04 -10.48 -18.61
N THR A 205 7.05 -9.43 -19.39
CA THR A 205 6.72 -8.09 -18.90
C THR A 205 5.23 -7.94 -18.62
N GLN A 206 4.92 -7.63 -17.38
CA GLN A 206 3.62 -7.15 -16.92
C GLN A 206 3.84 -5.80 -16.23
N ARG A 207 2.95 -4.85 -16.45
CA ARG A 207 3.06 -3.49 -15.88
C ARG A 207 2.09 -3.36 -14.71
N GLY A 208 2.60 -3.04 -13.52
CA GLY A 208 1.81 -2.66 -12.35
C GLY A 208 1.23 -1.25 -12.56
N ILE A 209 0.08 -1.16 -13.21
CA ILE A 209 -0.56 0.13 -13.54
C ILE A 209 -1.09 0.79 -12.27
N ALA A 210 -1.72 0.02 -11.39
CA ALA A 210 -2.25 0.55 -10.14
C ALA A 210 -1.14 1.14 -9.26
N ASP A 211 -0.03 0.41 -9.07
CA ASP A 211 1.11 0.89 -8.28
C ASP A 211 1.74 2.14 -8.91
N ALA A 212 1.88 2.18 -10.24
CA ALA A 212 2.40 3.35 -10.93
C ALA A 212 1.51 4.60 -10.72
N ILE A 213 0.20 4.44 -10.69
CA ILE A 213 -0.76 5.53 -10.38
C ILE A 213 -0.64 5.93 -8.90
N CYS A 214 -0.49 4.97 -7.98
CA CYS A 214 -0.27 5.26 -6.56
C CYS A 214 1.00 6.09 -6.32
N VAL A 215 2.10 5.76 -7.01
CA VAL A 215 3.34 6.55 -6.93
C VAL A 215 3.10 8.01 -7.37
N CYS A 216 2.35 8.22 -8.45
CA CYS A 216 1.99 9.55 -8.90
C CYS A 216 1.11 10.30 -7.89
N ALA A 217 0.12 9.62 -7.31
CA ALA A 217 -0.78 10.19 -6.30
C ALA A 217 -0.01 10.58 -5.03
N GLN A 218 0.90 9.72 -4.55
CA GLN A 218 1.70 9.96 -3.36
C GLN A 218 2.55 11.22 -3.45
N MET A 219 3.03 11.60 -4.64
CA MET A 219 3.79 12.84 -4.85
C MET A 219 3.05 14.10 -4.41
N VAL A 220 1.72 14.10 -4.41
CA VAL A 220 0.89 15.23 -4.00
C VAL A 220 0.15 14.99 -2.68
N MET A 221 -0.05 13.72 -2.28
CA MET A 221 -0.67 13.37 -1.00
C MET A 221 0.26 13.63 0.18
N GLY A 222 1.58 13.43 -0.01
CA GLY A 222 2.58 13.62 1.03
C GLY A 222 2.57 12.52 2.10
N GLU A 223 3.43 12.68 3.11
CA GLU A 223 3.64 11.68 4.18
C GLU A 223 3.50 12.30 5.59
N THR A 224 3.36 13.61 5.70
CA THR A 224 3.46 14.32 6.99
C THR A 224 2.17 15.07 7.35
N ALA A 225 2.14 16.37 7.21
CA ALA A 225 1.05 17.23 7.70
C ALA A 225 0.22 17.88 6.58
N GLU A 226 0.26 17.30 5.38
CA GLU A 226 -0.37 17.86 4.18
C GLU A 226 -1.90 17.78 4.23
N ALA A 227 -2.47 16.92 5.10
CA ALA A 227 -3.90 16.67 5.22
C ALA A 227 -4.58 16.34 3.86
N THR A 228 -3.87 15.66 2.97
CA THR A 228 -4.27 15.35 1.60
C THR A 228 -4.45 13.83 1.40
N PRO A 229 -5.46 13.21 2.03
CA PRO A 229 -5.67 11.76 1.94
C PRO A 229 -6.27 11.32 0.60
N LEU A 230 -6.54 12.25 -0.32
CA LEU A 230 -7.18 12.01 -1.59
C LEU A 230 -6.37 12.65 -2.73
N ALA A 231 -6.35 12.01 -3.90
CA ALA A 231 -5.83 12.62 -5.13
C ALA A 231 -6.61 12.13 -6.35
N ILE A 232 -6.77 13.01 -7.35
CA ILE A 232 -7.32 12.64 -8.66
C ILE A 232 -6.15 12.47 -9.61
N VAL A 233 -6.03 11.30 -10.24
CA VAL A 233 -5.05 11.04 -11.30
C VAL A 233 -5.79 10.95 -12.63
N ARG A 234 -5.54 11.93 -13.49
CA ARG A 234 -6.25 12.15 -14.76
C ARG A 234 -5.38 11.79 -15.94
N ASP A 235 -6.01 11.38 -17.03
CA ASP A 235 -5.38 11.02 -18.30
C ASP A 235 -4.39 9.83 -18.14
N THR A 236 -4.71 8.91 -17.23
CA THR A 236 -3.92 7.68 -16.97
C THR A 236 -3.90 6.73 -18.16
N GLY A 237 -4.92 6.82 -19.03
CA GLY A 237 -5.13 5.91 -20.15
C GLY A 237 -5.62 4.52 -19.73
N VAL A 238 -6.10 4.34 -18.51
CA VAL A 238 -6.75 3.10 -18.08
C VAL A 238 -8.11 2.95 -18.79
N GLU A 239 -8.43 1.71 -19.13
CA GLU A 239 -9.75 1.35 -19.64
C GLU A 239 -10.63 0.98 -18.46
N LEU A 240 -11.81 1.62 -18.36
CA LEU A 240 -12.76 1.29 -17.29
C LEU A 240 -13.45 -0.05 -17.56
N ILE A 241 -13.58 -0.85 -16.51
CA ILE A 241 -14.25 -2.16 -16.50
C ILE A 241 -15.26 -2.22 -15.35
N ASP A 242 -16.23 -3.11 -15.46
CA ASP A 242 -17.22 -3.36 -14.38
C ASP A 242 -16.96 -4.67 -13.63
N ASP A 243 -15.85 -5.35 -13.94
CA ASP A 243 -15.45 -6.58 -13.28
C ASP A 243 -15.20 -6.34 -11.78
N MET A 244 -15.63 -7.27 -10.94
CA MET A 244 -15.21 -7.31 -9.54
C MET A 244 -13.77 -7.79 -9.48
N LEU A 245 -12.92 -6.99 -8.87
CA LEU A 245 -11.51 -7.29 -8.67
C LEU A 245 -11.24 -7.82 -7.27
N SER A 246 -10.15 -8.52 -7.12
CA SER A 246 -9.67 -9.11 -5.87
C SER A 246 -8.15 -9.03 -5.78
N VAL A 247 -7.61 -9.50 -4.68
CA VAL A 247 -6.16 -9.60 -4.48
C VAL A 247 -5.48 -10.46 -5.54
N ASP A 248 -6.16 -11.45 -6.10
CA ASP A 248 -5.62 -12.35 -7.14
C ASP A 248 -5.35 -11.65 -8.48
N ASP A 249 -5.94 -10.46 -8.69
CA ASP A 249 -5.73 -9.67 -9.91
C ASP A 249 -4.39 -8.91 -9.91
N VAL A 250 -3.72 -8.81 -8.76
CA VAL A 250 -2.48 -8.03 -8.60
C VAL A 250 -1.36 -8.80 -7.91
N SER A 251 -1.69 -9.66 -6.95
CA SER A 251 -0.70 -10.38 -6.17
C SER A 251 -0.25 -11.67 -6.85
N ILE A 252 0.93 -12.13 -6.43
CA ILE A 252 1.42 -13.48 -6.69
C ILE A 252 1.61 -14.20 -5.37
N PRO A 253 1.50 -15.54 -5.31
CA PRO A 253 1.89 -16.28 -4.12
C PRO A 253 3.30 -15.86 -3.67
N TRP A 254 3.48 -15.58 -2.38
CA TRP A 254 4.76 -15.06 -1.87
C TRP A 254 5.94 -16.01 -2.15
N GLU A 255 5.69 -17.31 -2.27
CA GLU A 255 6.69 -18.32 -2.66
C GLU A 255 7.21 -18.12 -4.08
N MET A 256 6.42 -17.50 -4.96
CA MET A 256 6.79 -17.17 -6.33
C MET A 256 7.44 -15.79 -6.45
N CYS A 257 7.39 -14.98 -5.39
CA CYS A 257 8.07 -13.69 -5.36
C CYS A 257 9.58 -13.90 -5.44
N ILE A 258 10.22 -13.28 -6.45
CA ILE A 258 11.67 -13.43 -6.66
C ILE A 258 12.49 -13.04 -5.43
N TYR A 259 12.06 -12.02 -4.68
CA TYR A 259 12.72 -11.60 -3.45
C TYR A 259 12.59 -12.66 -2.37
N VAL A 260 11.35 -13.05 -2.04
CA VAL A 260 11.10 -14.05 -0.99
C VAL A 260 11.68 -15.40 -1.39
N GLY A 261 11.39 -15.87 -2.60
CA GLY A 261 11.88 -17.15 -3.07
C GLY A 261 13.41 -17.25 -3.09
N SER A 262 14.10 -16.17 -3.45
CA SER A 262 15.57 -16.15 -3.46
C SER A 262 16.18 -16.06 -2.06
N LEU A 263 15.55 -15.31 -1.15
CA LEU A 263 16.08 -15.12 0.21
C LEU A 263 15.78 -16.30 1.12
N THR A 264 14.64 -16.98 0.94
CA THR A 264 14.23 -18.09 1.83
C THR A 264 14.74 -19.44 1.38
N LYS A 265 14.98 -19.64 0.08
CA LYS A 265 15.46 -20.94 -0.45
C LYS A 265 16.97 -21.14 -0.34
N GLY A 266 17.70 -20.21 0.25
CA GLY A 266 19.14 -20.34 0.49
C GLY A 266 19.91 -20.65 -0.80
N LEU A 267 19.67 -19.86 -1.85
CA LEU A 267 20.11 -20.13 -3.24
C LEU A 267 21.59 -20.51 -3.39
N LEU A 268 22.38 -20.35 -2.36
CA LEU A 268 23.84 -20.37 -2.51
C LEU A 268 24.54 -21.21 -1.50
N GLU A 269 23.85 -22.08 -0.74
CA GLU A 269 24.57 -23.00 0.15
C GLU A 269 25.64 -23.78 -0.62
N ASP A 270 25.35 -24.18 -1.87
CA ASP A 270 26.29 -24.87 -2.75
C ASP A 270 27.25 -23.94 -3.51
N LEU A 271 26.93 -22.66 -3.68
CA LEU A 271 27.69 -21.72 -4.49
C LEU A 271 28.44 -20.64 -3.70
N THR A 272 28.17 -20.52 -2.40
CA THR A 272 28.83 -19.52 -1.54
C THR A 272 30.36 -19.55 -1.61
N PRO A 273 31.03 -20.72 -1.74
CA PRO A 273 32.47 -20.75 -1.92
C PRO A 273 32.97 -20.21 -3.26
N MET A 274 32.10 -20.09 -4.27
CA MET A 274 32.47 -19.74 -5.65
C MET A 274 32.22 -18.26 -5.99
N ILE A 275 31.42 -17.54 -5.18
CA ILE A 275 31.09 -16.15 -5.44
C ILE A 275 31.73 -15.26 -4.37
N PRO A 276 32.79 -14.51 -4.70
CA PRO A 276 33.35 -13.56 -3.76
C PRO A 276 32.34 -12.45 -3.46
N VAL A 277 31.95 -12.35 -2.20
CA VAL A 277 31.14 -11.22 -1.72
C VAL A 277 32.00 -9.96 -1.75
N LYS A 278 31.77 -9.08 -2.71
CA LYS A 278 32.36 -7.74 -2.69
C LYS A 278 31.73 -6.99 -1.50
N SER A 279 32.48 -6.87 -0.41
CA SER A 279 32.16 -5.90 0.62
C SER A 279 32.24 -4.52 -0.02
N ASN A 280 31.10 -3.90 -0.33
CA ASN A 280 31.06 -2.47 -0.57
C ASN A 280 31.45 -1.84 0.78
N GLY A 281 32.67 -1.34 0.93
CA GLY A 281 33.24 -0.80 2.15
C GLY A 281 32.51 0.42 2.76
N LYS A 282 31.21 0.33 2.85
CA LYS A 282 30.36 1.23 3.64
C LYS A 282 29.95 0.45 4.88
N ASN A 283 30.62 0.71 5.98
CA ASN A 283 30.05 0.44 7.28
C ASN A 283 28.67 1.08 7.30
N ILE A 284 27.64 0.26 7.39
CA ILE A 284 26.28 0.71 7.67
C ILE A 284 26.33 1.15 9.15
N PRO A 285 25.97 2.42 9.47
CA PRO A 285 26.00 2.92 10.82
C PRO A 285 24.99 2.18 11.71
#